data_c1032a5c5858bef70308fddec82c33a3
#
_entry.id   c1032a5c5858bef70308fddec82c33a3
#
_cell.length_a   1.000
_cell.length_b   1.000
_cell.length_c   1.000
_cell.angle_alpha   90.00
_cell.angle_beta   90.00
_cell.angle_gamma   90.00
#
_symmetry.space_group_name_H-M   'P 1'
#
loop_
_entity.id
_entity.type
_entity.pdbx_description
1 polymer ?
#
loop_
_entity_poly.entity_id
_entity_poly.type
_entity_poly.pdbx_seq_one_letter_code
_entity_poly.pdbx_strand_id
1 'polypeptide(L)'
;AIKTYYPKKRRNERLCEDCIMAEIIPDFKVIYPNQFLVSTNIPITTAAYVLGTTYTKGAKVYDAATKKDYESLKDGNLLETYEDLSVATNWLDLGATNPYAMFDDIFQSQTISAVGTNIVVTIKQDDTNEEAPTLVTNAMAFFNLYAKEITITGTNGYNETFNLVAKMQISTCKEINCNFGRKIFKRTLVVNLPKSCQAVEYTVTIKPPKETKSAKCGILKYGST
;
A
#
# COMPACT_ATOMS: atom_id res chain seq x y z
N ALA A 1 -39.83 37.52 -24.12
CA ALA A 1 -40.04 36.40 -23.20
C ALA A 1 -39.36 35.16 -23.74
N ILE A 2 -38.23 34.81 -23.21
CA ILE A 2 -37.44 33.61 -23.58
C ILE A 2 -38.06 32.44 -22.79
N LYS A 3 -38.68 31.49 -23.50
CA LYS A 3 -39.17 30.25 -22.91
C LYS A 3 -37.96 29.31 -22.73
N THR A 4 -37.55 29.12 -21.50
CA THR A 4 -36.56 28.09 -21.12
C THR A 4 -37.25 26.73 -21.24
N TYR A 5 -36.74 25.90 -22.14
CA TYR A 5 -37.21 24.53 -22.35
C TYR A 5 -36.47 23.62 -21.38
N TYR A 6 -37.16 23.12 -20.35
CA TYR A 6 -36.63 22.04 -19.51
C TYR A 6 -36.96 20.70 -20.15
N PRO A 7 -35.97 19.86 -20.49
CA PRO A 7 -36.26 18.51 -20.95
C PRO A 7 -36.88 17.69 -19.83
N LYS A 8 -38.02 17.05 -20.09
CA LYS A 8 -38.63 16.10 -19.17
C LYS A 8 -37.66 14.97 -18.88
N LYS A 9 -37.25 14.85 -17.63
CA LYS A 9 -36.48 13.74 -17.07
C LYS A 9 -37.15 12.41 -17.42
N ARG A 10 -36.52 11.58 -18.26
CA ARG A 10 -36.98 10.21 -18.54
C ARG A 10 -36.80 9.41 -17.25
N ARG A 11 -37.83 8.71 -16.82
CA ARG A 11 -38.02 8.07 -15.51
C ARG A 11 -37.14 6.81 -15.30
N ASN A 12 -36.19 6.49 -16.14
CA ASN A 12 -35.43 5.23 -16.09
C ASN A 12 -33.91 5.37 -16.28
N GLU A 13 -33.35 6.55 -16.10
CA GLU A 13 -31.89 6.68 -15.95
C GLU A 13 -31.58 6.85 -14.46
N ARG A 14 -31.61 5.74 -13.71
CA ARG A 14 -30.76 5.66 -12.51
C ARG A 14 -29.34 5.55 -13.05
N LEU A 15 -28.69 6.69 -13.15
CA LEU A 15 -27.24 6.75 -13.21
C LEU A 15 -26.74 5.94 -12.04
N CYS A 16 -25.92 4.96 -12.31
CA CYS A 16 -25.16 4.24 -11.31
C CYS A 16 -24.28 5.30 -10.62
N GLU A 17 -24.71 5.83 -9.47
CA GLU A 17 -23.98 6.84 -8.70
C GLU A 17 -22.60 6.31 -8.24
N ASP A 18 -22.33 5.02 -8.47
CA ASP A 18 -21.04 4.36 -8.25
C ASP A 18 -20.17 4.27 -9.53
N CYS A 19 -20.58 4.85 -10.66
CA CYS A 19 -19.75 4.93 -11.83
C CYS A 19 -18.66 5.98 -11.64
N ILE A 20 -17.52 5.51 -11.13
CA ILE A 20 -16.17 6.02 -11.37
C ILE A 20 -16.15 7.53 -11.64
N MET A 21 -16.30 8.30 -10.61
CA MET A 21 -15.71 9.62 -10.58
C MET A 21 -14.19 9.39 -10.66
N ALA A 22 -13.54 9.96 -11.66
CA ALA A 22 -12.09 10.04 -11.67
C ALA A 22 -11.70 10.79 -10.37
N GLU A 23 -11.26 10.02 -9.37
CA GLU A 23 -10.82 10.57 -8.10
C GLU A 23 -9.53 11.31 -8.41
N ILE A 24 -9.54 12.64 -8.30
CA ILE A 24 -8.32 13.45 -8.42
C ILE A 24 -7.46 13.03 -7.23
N ILE A 25 -6.40 12.30 -7.52
CA ILE A 25 -5.44 11.89 -6.51
C ILE A 25 -4.63 13.14 -6.18
N PRO A 26 -4.69 13.66 -4.96
CA PRO A 26 -3.89 14.81 -4.57
C PRO A 26 -2.40 14.49 -4.68
N ASP A 27 -1.59 15.51 -4.92
CA ASP A 27 -0.14 15.37 -5.01
C ASP A 27 0.42 15.09 -3.61
N PHE A 28 0.65 13.81 -3.30
CA PHE A 28 1.20 13.40 -2.02
C PHE A 28 2.69 13.71 -1.96
N LYS A 29 3.11 14.43 -0.93
CA LYS A 29 4.52 14.50 -0.60
C LYS A 29 4.97 13.11 -0.16
N VAL A 30 5.81 12.47 -0.98
CA VAL A 30 6.28 11.10 -0.75
C VAL A 30 7.10 11.04 0.54
N ILE A 31 6.70 10.16 1.45
CA ILE A 31 7.45 9.85 2.65
C ILE A 31 8.19 8.55 2.38
N TYR A 32 9.52 8.55 2.52
CA TYR A 32 10.37 7.40 2.22
C TYR A 32 10.17 6.29 3.27
N PRO A 33 9.87 5.05 2.86
CA PRO A 33 9.42 3.97 3.75
C PRO A 33 10.46 3.49 4.76
N ASN A 34 11.74 3.72 4.51
CA ASN A 34 12.81 3.20 5.36
C ASN A 34 12.83 3.80 6.77
N GLN A 35 12.19 4.95 6.96
CA GLN A 35 12.17 5.67 8.24
C GLN A 35 10.85 5.51 9.01
N PHE A 36 9.79 5.04 8.35
CA PHE A 36 8.43 5.16 8.87
C PHE A 36 7.69 3.85 9.11
N LEU A 37 8.17 2.73 8.56
CA LEU A 37 7.61 1.42 8.88
C LEU A 37 8.09 0.99 10.26
N VAL A 38 7.20 1.10 11.26
CA VAL A 38 7.49 0.72 12.66
C VAL A 38 7.44 -0.80 12.81
N SER A 39 6.39 -1.42 12.26
CA SER A 39 6.22 -2.88 12.32
C SER A 39 5.34 -3.42 11.21
N THR A 40 5.51 -4.70 10.91
CA THR A 40 4.64 -5.44 9.98
C THR A 40 4.60 -6.91 10.38
N ASN A 41 3.48 -7.57 10.05
CA ASN A 41 3.33 -9.02 10.19
C ASN A 41 3.79 -9.79 8.94
N ILE A 42 4.25 -9.10 7.90
CA ILE A 42 4.74 -9.73 6.68
C ILE A 42 6.21 -10.10 6.86
N PRO A 43 6.57 -11.39 6.81
CA PRO A 43 7.94 -11.81 7.03
C PRO A 43 8.83 -11.50 5.81
N ILE A 44 10.10 -11.22 6.09
CA ILE A 44 11.18 -11.31 5.11
C ILE A 44 11.55 -12.78 5.02
N THR A 45 11.41 -13.36 3.83
CA THR A 45 11.67 -14.80 3.60
C THR A 45 13.05 -15.08 3.03
N THR A 46 13.68 -14.08 2.44
CA THR A 46 15.04 -14.16 1.88
C THR A 46 16.07 -14.06 3.00
N ALA A 47 17.10 -14.88 2.98
CA ALA A 47 18.18 -14.82 3.94
C ALA A 47 18.94 -13.49 3.86
N ALA A 48 19.33 -12.95 5.01
CA ALA A 48 20.10 -11.71 5.02
C ALA A 48 21.47 -11.90 4.34
N TYR A 49 21.90 -10.88 3.60
CA TYR A 49 23.26 -10.81 3.09
C TYR A 49 24.28 -10.80 4.25
N VAL A 50 25.31 -11.59 4.13
CA VAL A 50 26.41 -11.68 5.10
C VAL A 50 27.74 -11.38 4.43
N LEU A 51 28.39 -10.30 4.86
CA LEU A 51 29.71 -9.90 4.38
C LEU A 51 30.73 -11.02 4.59
N GLY A 52 31.64 -11.22 3.61
CA GLY A 52 32.67 -12.27 3.66
C GLY A 52 32.14 -13.67 3.34
N THR A 53 30.87 -13.80 2.99
CA THR A 53 30.28 -15.07 2.52
C THR A 53 30.39 -15.19 1.02
N THR A 54 30.79 -16.37 0.55
CA THR A 54 30.83 -16.69 -0.88
C THR A 54 29.48 -17.22 -1.33
N TYR A 55 28.89 -16.61 -2.37
CA TYR A 55 27.61 -16.99 -2.91
C TYR A 55 27.77 -17.67 -4.28
N THR A 56 26.91 -18.63 -4.55
CA THR A 56 26.80 -19.27 -5.88
C THR A 56 25.88 -18.46 -6.78
N LYS A 57 26.00 -18.64 -8.08
CA LYS A 57 25.07 -18.04 -9.04
C LYS A 57 23.63 -18.45 -8.74
N GLY A 58 22.72 -17.47 -8.77
CA GLY A 58 21.31 -17.66 -8.47
C GLY A 58 20.98 -17.64 -6.97
N ALA A 59 21.98 -17.52 -6.07
CA ALA A 59 21.72 -17.33 -4.65
C ALA A 59 21.02 -15.99 -4.41
N LYS A 60 19.94 -16.00 -3.60
CA LYS A 60 19.18 -14.80 -3.26
C LYS A 60 19.48 -14.38 -1.85
N VAL A 61 19.64 -13.08 -1.66
CA VAL A 61 19.92 -12.46 -0.36
C VAL A 61 19.09 -11.20 -0.18
N TYR A 62 18.80 -10.88 1.06
CA TYR A 62 18.16 -9.65 1.46
C TYR A 62 19.21 -8.67 2.00
N ASP A 63 19.21 -7.46 1.48
CA ASP A 63 20.00 -6.37 2.03
C ASP A 63 19.16 -5.54 3.00
N ALA A 64 19.60 -5.48 4.26
CA ALA A 64 18.91 -4.75 5.31
C ALA A 64 19.01 -3.22 5.16
N ALA A 65 20.02 -2.71 4.45
CA ALA A 65 20.20 -1.27 4.24
C ALA A 65 19.22 -0.74 3.18
N THR A 66 19.15 -1.42 2.02
CA THR A 66 18.30 -1.00 0.90
C THR A 66 16.87 -1.54 0.97
N LYS A 67 16.61 -2.51 1.86
CA LYS A 67 15.32 -3.23 1.97
C LYS A 67 14.91 -3.98 0.69
N LYS A 68 15.90 -4.41 -0.06
CA LYS A 68 15.73 -5.09 -1.35
C LYS A 68 16.29 -6.51 -1.34
N ASP A 69 15.79 -7.32 -2.24
CA ASP A 69 16.34 -8.63 -2.54
C ASP A 69 17.28 -8.55 -3.74
N TYR A 70 18.37 -9.30 -3.69
CA TYR A 70 19.39 -9.37 -4.74
C TYR A 70 19.67 -10.82 -5.10
N GLU A 71 20.04 -11.05 -6.35
CA GLU A 71 20.45 -12.37 -6.84
C GLU A 71 21.90 -12.33 -7.36
N SER A 72 22.72 -13.29 -6.92
CA SER A 72 24.10 -13.43 -7.39
C SER A 72 24.16 -13.85 -8.83
N LEU A 73 24.92 -13.12 -9.66
CA LEU A 73 25.08 -13.37 -11.10
C LEU A 73 26.20 -14.33 -11.44
N LYS A 74 27.09 -14.68 -10.48
CA LYS A 74 28.21 -15.56 -10.68
C LYS A 74 28.43 -16.52 -9.53
N ASP A 75 29.16 -17.62 -9.79
CA ASP A 75 29.71 -18.49 -8.76
C ASP A 75 30.93 -17.83 -8.09
N GLY A 76 31.15 -18.15 -6.82
CA GLY A 76 32.26 -17.58 -6.07
C GLY A 76 32.11 -16.07 -5.86
N ASN A 77 30.88 -15.56 -5.79
CA ASN A 77 30.61 -14.14 -5.56
C ASN A 77 30.88 -13.80 -4.09
N LEU A 78 31.97 -13.12 -3.85
CA LEU A 78 32.43 -12.70 -2.53
C LEU A 78 32.61 -11.19 -2.54
N LEU A 79 32.03 -10.51 -1.53
CA LEU A 79 32.37 -9.14 -1.20
C LEU A 79 33.17 -9.15 0.12
N GLU A 80 34.37 -8.65 0.07
CA GLU A 80 35.27 -8.59 1.25
C GLU A 80 35.07 -7.31 2.07
N THR A 81 34.57 -6.27 1.44
CA THR A 81 34.26 -4.98 2.06
C THR A 81 32.77 -4.69 1.93
N TYR A 82 32.23 -3.91 2.85
CA TYR A 82 30.83 -3.48 2.76
C TYR A 82 30.69 -2.54 1.56
N GLU A 83 30.10 -3.06 0.49
CA GLU A 83 29.63 -2.30 -0.63
C GLU A 83 28.10 -2.40 -0.70
N ASP A 84 27.47 -1.31 -1.12
CA ASP A 84 26.04 -1.35 -1.40
C ASP A 84 25.80 -2.33 -2.57
N LEU A 85 25.00 -3.38 -2.33
CA LEU A 85 24.70 -4.38 -3.35
C LEU A 85 24.07 -3.79 -4.61
N SER A 86 23.46 -2.60 -4.50
CA SER A 86 22.86 -1.90 -5.64
C SER A 86 23.88 -1.41 -6.68
N VAL A 87 25.14 -1.19 -6.28
CA VAL A 87 26.23 -0.77 -7.18
C VAL A 87 27.18 -1.92 -7.55
N ALA A 88 27.04 -3.06 -6.90
CA ALA A 88 27.91 -4.21 -7.13
C ALA A 88 27.55 -4.93 -8.44
N THR A 89 28.48 -4.96 -9.38
CA THR A 89 28.27 -5.48 -10.76
C THR A 89 27.86 -6.94 -10.86
N ASN A 90 28.06 -7.71 -9.78
CA ASN A 90 27.79 -9.15 -9.75
C ASN A 90 26.46 -9.49 -9.05
N TRP A 91 25.66 -8.49 -8.74
CA TRP A 91 24.36 -8.64 -8.10
C TRP A 91 23.25 -8.04 -8.97
N LEU A 92 22.16 -8.77 -9.10
CA LEU A 92 20.95 -8.32 -9.79
C LEU A 92 19.95 -7.82 -8.74
N ASP A 93 19.54 -6.56 -8.82
CA ASP A 93 18.48 -6.01 -8.02
C ASP A 93 17.13 -6.65 -8.41
N LEU A 94 16.49 -7.33 -7.48
CA LEU A 94 15.16 -7.95 -7.65
C LEU A 94 14.01 -7.05 -7.18
N GLY A 95 14.33 -5.86 -6.65
CA GLY A 95 13.37 -4.92 -6.10
C GLY A 95 13.15 -5.07 -4.60
N ALA A 96 12.19 -4.31 -4.06
CA ALA A 96 11.88 -4.31 -2.64
C ALA A 96 11.39 -5.68 -2.15
N THR A 97 11.82 -6.09 -0.96
CA THR A 97 11.32 -7.32 -0.35
C THR A 97 9.83 -7.20 -0.03
N ASN A 98 9.16 -8.34 0.16
CA ASN A 98 7.72 -8.40 0.34
C ASN A 98 7.13 -7.38 1.35
N PRO A 99 7.66 -7.19 2.57
CA PRO A 99 7.11 -6.18 3.49
C PRO A 99 7.24 -4.74 3.01
N TYR A 100 8.21 -4.44 2.15
CA TYR A 100 8.49 -3.10 1.65
C TYR A 100 7.95 -2.83 0.24
N ALA A 101 7.47 -3.85 -0.46
CA ALA A 101 7.00 -3.75 -1.84
C ALA A 101 5.84 -2.75 -2.03
N MET A 102 4.99 -2.53 -1.02
CA MET A 102 3.93 -1.53 -1.09
C MET A 102 4.42 -0.08 -0.97
N PHE A 103 5.71 0.13 -0.71
CA PHE A 103 6.29 1.46 -0.51
C PHE A 103 7.32 1.84 -1.59
N ASP A 104 7.56 0.99 -2.60
CA ASP A 104 8.62 1.20 -3.61
C ASP A 104 8.20 2.00 -4.85
N ASP A 105 6.98 2.53 -4.86
CA ASP A 105 6.38 3.28 -5.99
C ASP A 105 6.27 2.50 -7.31
N ILE A 106 6.57 1.20 -7.30
CA ILE A 106 6.45 0.33 -8.47
C ILE A 106 5.08 -0.33 -8.47
N PHE A 107 4.24 0.05 -9.43
CA PHE A 107 2.85 -0.43 -9.51
C PHE A 107 2.72 -1.97 -9.63
N GLN A 108 3.72 -2.62 -10.20
CA GLN A 108 3.74 -4.08 -10.38
C GLN A 108 4.24 -4.83 -9.14
N SER A 109 5.01 -4.17 -8.30
CA SER A 109 5.44 -4.69 -7.01
C SER A 109 4.26 -4.72 -6.04
N GLN A 110 4.15 -5.74 -5.22
CA GLN A 110 3.05 -5.89 -4.27
C GLN A 110 3.51 -6.55 -2.98
N THR A 111 3.13 -5.96 -1.86
CA THR A 111 3.14 -6.68 -0.59
C THR A 111 2.00 -7.69 -0.57
N ILE A 112 2.32 -8.94 -0.26
CA ILE A 112 1.40 -10.08 -0.31
C ILE A 112 1.42 -10.79 1.04
N SER A 113 0.24 -10.96 1.65
CA SER A 113 0.11 -11.76 2.87
C SER A 113 0.14 -13.26 2.59
N ALA A 114 0.35 -14.06 3.63
CA ALA A 114 0.01 -15.47 3.56
C ALA A 114 -1.50 -15.65 3.28
N VAL A 115 -1.87 -16.82 2.75
CA VAL A 115 -3.28 -17.14 2.44
C VAL A 115 -4.12 -17.05 3.70
N GLY A 116 -5.25 -16.38 3.61
CA GLY A 116 -6.19 -16.22 4.73
C GLY A 116 -5.76 -15.22 5.80
N THR A 117 -4.58 -14.63 5.69
CA THR A 117 -4.09 -13.66 6.68
C THR A 117 -4.21 -12.23 6.19
N ASN A 118 -4.30 -11.29 7.12
CA ASN A 118 -4.29 -9.86 6.81
C ASN A 118 -2.86 -9.39 6.55
N ILE A 119 -2.72 -8.27 5.81
CA ILE A 119 -1.52 -7.43 5.92
C ILE A 119 -1.79 -6.47 7.08
N VAL A 120 -0.87 -6.40 8.02
CA VAL A 120 -0.89 -5.43 9.13
C VAL A 120 0.42 -4.67 9.09
N VAL A 121 0.35 -3.36 8.94
CA VAL A 121 1.52 -2.48 8.95
C VAL A 121 1.27 -1.33 9.91
N THR A 122 2.25 -1.02 10.74
CA THR A 122 2.26 0.18 11.57
C THR A 122 3.25 1.16 10.97
N ILE A 123 2.77 2.33 10.62
CA ILE A 123 3.54 3.42 10.02
C ILE A 123 3.53 4.61 10.96
N LYS A 124 4.66 5.31 11.05
CA LYS A 124 4.81 6.50 11.87
C LYS A 124 4.83 7.74 10.99
N GLN A 125 4.27 8.84 11.48
CA GLN A 125 4.43 10.14 10.87
C GLN A 125 5.88 10.62 11.02
N ASP A 126 6.43 11.27 9.98
CA ASP A 126 7.77 11.85 10.05
C ASP A 126 7.79 13.03 11.02
N ASP A 127 8.60 12.87 12.07
CA ASP A 127 8.82 13.90 13.11
C ASP A 127 10.28 14.40 13.09
N THR A 128 11.07 14.03 12.06
CA THR A 128 12.52 14.25 12.06
C THR A 128 12.98 15.59 11.51
N ASN A 129 12.07 16.45 11.02
CA ASN A 129 12.41 17.79 10.55
C ASN A 129 12.11 18.83 11.63
N GLU A 130 13.08 19.11 12.47
CA GLU A 130 13.02 20.17 13.49
C GLU A 130 12.76 21.59 12.91
N GLU A 131 12.96 21.79 11.59
CA GLU A 131 12.80 23.08 10.91
C GLU A 131 11.52 23.21 10.06
N ALA A 132 10.76 22.13 9.84
CA ALA A 132 9.53 22.18 9.07
C ALA A 132 8.32 21.95 9.99
N PRO A 133 7.19 22.66 9.77
CA PRO A 133 5.97 22.38 10.50
C PRO A 133 5.61 20.92 10.30
N THR A 134 5.36 20.21 11.38
CA THR A 134 4.97 18.80 11.44
C THR A 134 4.00 18.49 10.31
N LEU A 135 4.42 17.73 9.30
CA LEU A 135 3.57 17.34 8.18
C LEU A 135 2.50 16.39 8.73
N VAL A 136 1.36 16.95 9.04
CA VAL A 136 0.24 16.17 9.54
C VAL A 136 -0.31 15.34 8.40
N THR A 137 -0.23 14.00 8.53
CA THR A 137 -0.86 13.10 7.57
C THR A 137 -2.36 13.33 7.58
N ASN A 138 -2.90 13.85 6.47
CA ASN A 138 -4.32 14.11 6.29
C ASN A 138 -4.98 13.24 5.22
N ALA A 139 -4.19 12.39 4.54
CA ALA A 139 -4.69 11.47 3.55
C ALA A 139 -3.82 10.20 3.42
N MET A 140 -4.46 9.10 3.04
CA MET A 140 -3.82 7.85 2.65
C MET A 140 -4.39 7.37 1.32
N ALA A 141 -3.51 6.92 0.41
CA ALA A 141 -3.90 6.36 -0.88
C ALA A 141 -3.33 4.96 -1.06
N PHE A 142 -4.17 4.06 -1.53
CA PHE A 142 -3.86 2.66 -1.76
C PHE A 142 -4.12 2.32 -3.22
N PHE A 143 -3.16 1.69 -3.89
CA PHE A 143 -3.27 1.31 -5.29
C PHE A 143 -2.97 -0.16 -5.49
N ASN A 144 -3.53 -0.71 -6.56
CA ASN A 144 -3.38 -2.10 -6.93
C ASN A 144 -3.75 -3.06 -5.79
N LEU A 145 -4.87 -2.77 -5.12
CA LEU A 145 -5.41 -3.53 -4.00
C LEU A 145 -6.09 -4.83 -4.44
N TYR A 146 -5.91 -5.87 -3.63
CA TYR A 146 -6.74 -7.07 -3.64
C TYR A 146 -7.18 -7.39 -2.22
N ALA A 147 -8.25 -6.75 -1.78
CA ALA A 147 -8.74 -6.77 -0.41
C ALA A 147 -10.26 -6.69 -0.38
N LYS A 148 -10.90 -7.16 0.71
CA LYS A 148 -12.32 -6.93 0.97
C LYS A 148 -12.57 -5.69 1.83
N GLU A 149 -11.62 -5.35 2.69
CA GLU A 149 -11.75 -4.29 3.68
C GLU A 149 -10.37 -3.77 4.07
N ILE A 150 -10.28 -2.47 4.30
CA ILE A 150 -9.12 -1.79 4.90
C ILE A 150 -9.59 -1.13 6.18
N THR A 151 -8.83 -1.32 7.24
CA THR A 151 -9.05 -0.67 8.53
C THR A 151 -7.82 0.18 8.85
N ILE A 152 -8.03 1.44 9.22
CA ILE A 152 -6.98 2.36 9.66
C ILE A 152 -7.30 2.74 11.09
N THR A 153 -6.38 2.46 12.00
CA THR A 153 -6.51 2.81 13.41
C THR A 153 -5.33 3.64 13.88
N GLY A 154 -5.53 4.41 14.93
CA GLY A 154 -4.50 5.23 15.55
C GLY A 154 -5.03 5.88 16.82
N THR A 155 -4.14 6.59 17.53
CA THR A 155 -4.51 7.43 18.66
C THR A 155 -4.22 8.88 18.31
N ASN A 156 -5.21 9.74 18.35
CA ASN A 156 -5.06 11.15 18.01
C ASN A 156 -4.33 11.93 19.11
N GLY A 157 -4.04 13.22 18.86
CA GLY A 157 -3.35 14.10 19.81
C GLY A 157 -4.15 14.39 21.10
N TYR A 158 -5.39 13.94 21.19
CA TYR A 158 -6.25 14.04 22.40
C TYR A 158 -6.33 12.72 23.17
N ASN A 159 -5.47 11.74 22.86
CA ASN A 159 -5.50 10.37 23.39
C ASN A 159 -6.80 9.58 23.09
N GLU A 160 -7.52 9.97 22.04
CA GLU A 160 -8.69 9.24 21.59
C GLU A 160 -8.29 8.26 20.48
N THR A 161 -8.70 7.01 20.62
CA THR A 161 -8.52 6.00 19.56
C THR A 161 -9.60 6.14 18.49
N PHE A 162 -9.20 6.06 17.23
CA PHE A 162 -10.13 6.04 16.11
C PHE A 162 -9.99 4.77 15.29
N ASN A 163 -11.05 4.46 14.55
CA ASN A 163 -11.11 3.29 13.67
C ASN A 163 -11.88 3.65 12.40
N LEU A 164 -11.18 3.79 11.29
CA LEU A 164 -11.75 4.03 9.98
C LEU A 164 -11.81 2.71 9.21
N VAL A 165 -12.98 2.35 8.69
CA VAL A 165 -13.19 1.11 7.94
C VAL A 165 -13.69 1.43 6.55
N ALA A 166 -12.93 1.02 5.53
CA ALA A 166 -13.30 1.13 4.13
C ALA A 166 -13.57 -0.25 3.53
N LYS A 167 -14.78 -0.46 3.02
CA LYS A 167 -15.16 -1.70 2.32
C LYS A 167 -14.77 -1.59 0.85
N MET A 168 -13.97 -2.56 0.38
CA MET A 168 -13.48 -2.62 -1.00
C MET A 168 -14.40 -3.41 -1.92
N GLN A 169 -15.33 -4.17 -1.38
CA GLN A 169 -16.30 -4.93 -2.17
C GLN A 169 -17.40 -3.97 -2.66
N ILE A 170 -17.54 -3.85 -3.97
CA ILE A 170 -18.69 -3.20 -4.60
C ILE A 170 -19.83 -4.21 -4.63
N SER A 171 -20.97 -3.88 -4.04
CA SER A 171 -22.18 -4.67 -4.22
C SER A 171 -22.57 -4.62 -5.69
N THR A 172 -22.47 -5.75 -6.38
CA THR A 172 -23.09 -5.85 -7.70
C THR A 172 -24.58 -5.62 -7.55
N CYS A 173 -25.12 -4.81 -8.45
CA CYS A 173 -26.51 -4.43 -8.59
C CYS A 173 -27.49 -5.50 -8.10
N LYS A 174 -28.36 -5.16 -7.13
CA LYS A 174 -29.45 -6.00 -6.66
C LYS A 174 -30.61 -6.07 -7.66
N GLU A 175 -30.51 -5.39 -8.80
CA GLU A 175 -31.61 -5.24 -9.75
C GLU A 175 -31.39 -6.09 -10.99
N ILE A 176 -32.24 -7.13 -11.08
CA ILE A 176 -32.75 -7.73 -12.33
C ILE A 176 -31.70 -8.41 -13.23
N ASN A 177 -31.64 -9.74 -13.14
CA ASN A 177 -31.04 -10.64 -14.14
C ASN A 177 -29.52 -10.67 -14.33
N CYS A 178 -28.73 -10.15 -13.41
CA CYS A 178 -27.31 -10.47 -13.41
C CYS A 178 -27.08 -11.83 -12.75
N ASN A 179 -27.35 -12.91 -13.45
CA ASN A 179 -27.07 -14.29 -13.03
C ASN A 179 -25.56 -14.57 -12.82
N PHE A 180 -24.72 -13.56 -12.90
CA PHE A 180 -23.29 -13.63 -12.72
C PHE A 180 -22.84 -12.79 -11.51
N GLY A 181 -23.23 -13.20 -10.31
CA GLY A 181 -22.86 -12.55 -9.07
C GLY A 181 -21.35 -12.53 -8.79
N ARG A 182 -20.53 -11.98 -9.70
CA ARG A 182 -19.13 -11.76 -9.47
C ARG A 182 -18.99 -10.58 -8.51
N LYS A 183 -18.43 -10.85 -7.33
CA LYS A 183 -18.01 -9.79 -6.41
C LYS A 183 -16.87 -9.02 -7.06
N ILE A 184 -17.11 -7.73 -7.31
CA ILE A 184 -16.09 -6.80 -7.82
C ILE A 184 -15.47 -6.09 -6.62
N PHE A 185 -14.15 -5.96 -6.62
CA PHE A 185 -13.41 -5.24 -5.59
C PHE A 185 -12.78 -3.99 -6.19
N LYS A 186 -12.88 -2.88 -5.48
CA LYS A 186 -12.13 -1.67 -5.83
C LYS A 186 -10.63 -1.98 -5.73
N ARG A 187 -9.85 -1.47 -6.69
CA ARG A 187 -8.39 -1.64 -6.68
C ARG A 187 -7.64 -0.42 -6.20
N THR A 188 -8.36 0.68 -6.03
CA THR A 188 -7.82 1.95 -5.54
C THR A 188 -8.72 2.47 -4.44
N LEU A 189 -8.11 3.05 -3.42
CA LEU A 189 -8.80 3.72 -2.32
C LEU A 189 -7.99 4.95 -1.93
N VAL A 190 -8.66 6.09 -1.84
CA VAL A 190 -8.13 7.29 -1.19
C VAL A 190 -8.98 7.56 0.04
N VAL A 191 -8.34 7.76 1.18
CA VAL A 191 -8.97 8.05 2.47
C VAL A 191 -8.47 9.39 2.95
N ASN A 192 -9.37 10.37 3.05
CA ASN A 192 -9.08 11.61 3.75
C ASN A 192 -9.19 11.37 5.25
N LEU A 193 -8.18 11.79 6.00
CA LEU A 193 -8.12 11.68 7.45
C LEU A 193 -8.56 13.02 8.07
N PRO A 194 -9.75 13.11 8.67
CA PRO A 194 -10.17 14.33 9.39
C PRO A 194 -9.24 14.59 10.58
N LYS A 195 -9.22 15.83 11.08
CA LYS A 195 -8.35 16.22 12.20
C LYS A 195 -8.47 15.30 13.41
N SER A 196 -9.67 14.78 13.69
CA SER A 196 -9.92 13.81 14.77
C SER A 196 -9.27 12.43 14.55
N CYS A 197 -8.81 12.15 13.32
CA CYS A 197 -8.15 10.90 12.94
C CYS A 197 -6.67 11.10 12.58
N GLN A 198 -6.08 12.23 12.97
CA GLN A 198 -4.65 12.46 12.80
C GLN A 198 -3.88 11.91 14.00
N ALA A 199 -2.92 11.05 13.74
CA ALA A 199 -2.14 10.35 14.77
C ALA A 199 -0.65 10.40 14.46
N VAL A 200 0.18 10.14 15.47
CA VAL A 200 1.63 9.98 15.30
C VAL A 200 1.93 8.63 14.64
N GLU A 201 1.15 7.61 15.00
CA GLU A 201 1.27 6.27 14.42
C GLU A 201 -0.07 5.78 13.92
N TYR A 202 -0.04 5.11 12.76
CA TYR A 202 -1.21 4.50 12.15
C TYR A 202 -0.98 3.00 11.99
N THR A 203 -1.93 2.21 12.41
CA THR A 203 -1.97 0.79 12.06
C THR A 203 -2.97 0.57 10.93
N VAL A 204 -2.47 0.11 9.81
CA VAL A 204 -3.27 -0.23 8.63
C VAL A 204 -3.42 -1.74 8.56
N THR A 205 -4.67 -2.22 8.54
CA THR A 205 -5.00 -3.63 8.36
C THR A 205 -5.74 -3.83 7.05
N ILE A 206 -5.17 -4.63 6.15
CA ILE A 206 -5.75 -4.97 4.83
C ILE A 206 -6.22 -6.42 4.88
N LYS A 207 -7.54 -6.64 4.81
CA LYS A 207 -8.14 -7.97 4.90
C LYS A 207 -8.26 -8.62 3.52
N PRO A 208 -7.90 -9.91 3.37
CA PRO A 208 -8.02 -10.61 2.11
C PRO A 208 -9.48 -10.69 1.62
N PRO A 209 -9.73 -10.77 0.29
CA PRO A 209 -11.08 -10.82 -0.25
C PRO A 209 -11.85 -12.08 0.16
N LYS A 210 -11.12 -13.15 0.48
CA LYS A 210 -11.62 -14.44 1.01
C LYS A 210 -10.54 -15.08 1.88
N GLU A 211 -10.93 -15.94 2.80
CA GLU A 211 -9.97 -16.71 3.65
C GLU A 211 -9.05 -17.65 2.85
N THR A 212 -9.45 -18.03 1.64
CA THR A 212 -8.64 -18.85 0.72
C THR A 212 -7.73 -18.04 -0.19
N LYS A 213 -7.62 -16.74 0.02
CA LYS A 213 -6.82 -15.81 -0.80
C LYS A 213 -5.91 -14.97 0.08
N SER A 214 -4.82 -14.48 -0.51
CA SER A 214 -3.94 -13.49 0.10
C SER A 214 -4.49 -12.09 -0.08
N ALA A 215 -4.26 -11.21 0.89
CA ALA A 215 -4.39 -9.77 0.70
C ALA A 215 -3.18 -9.26 -0.10
N LYS A 216 -3.38 -8.24 -0.94
CA LYS A 216 -2.32 -7.60 -1.73
C LYS A 216 -2.48 -6.09 -1.74
N CYS A 217 -1.35 -5.39 -1.68
CA CYS A 217 -1.28 -3.95 -1.85
C CYS A 217 -0.06 -3.60 -2.71
N GLY A 218 -0.28 -2.92 -3.84
CA GLY A 218 0.82 -2.50 -4.71
C GLY A 218 1.50 -1.24 -4.19
N ILE A 219 0.73 -0.17 -3.92
CA ILE A 219 1.31 1.08 -3.42
C ILE A 219 0.46 1.60 -2.26
N LEU A 220 1.13 1.95 -1.17
CA LEU A 220 0.57 2.73 -0.06
C LEU A 220 1.32 4.06 0.03
N LYS A 221 0.60 5.16 -0.18
CA LYS A 221 1.09 6.52 0.05
C LYS A 221 0.31 7.17 1.18
N TYR A 222 0.97 7.96 1.97
CA TYR A 222 0.37 8.75 3.03
C TYR A 222 1.14 10.06 3.20
N GLY A 223 0.46 11.09 3.68
CA GLY A 223 1.06 12.42 3.84
C GLY A 223 0.03 13.52 3.90
N SER A 224 0.49 14.74 3.68
CA SER A 224 -0.37 15.92 3.54
C SER A 224 -0.69 16.18 2.07
N THR A 225 -1.90 16.63 1.82
CA THR A 225 -2.37 17.13 0.51
C THR A 225 -2.44 18.65 0.50
#